data_660086bfca30a99abc6f8e93d0a4cbf7
#
_entry.id   660086bfca30a99abc6f8e93d0a4cbf7
#
_cell.length_a   1.000
_cell.length_b   1.000
_cell.length_c   1.000
_cell.angle_alpha   90.00
_cell.angle_beta   90.00
_cell.angle_gamma   90.00
#
_symmetry.space_group_name_H-M   'P 1'
#
loop_
_entity.id
_entity.type
_entity.pdbx_description
1 polymer ?
#
loop_
_entity_poly.entity_id
_entity_poly.type
_entity_poly.pdbx_seq_one_letter_code
_entity_poly.pdbx_strand_id
1 'polypeptide(L)'
;MPVNERAWTDRCVPRVPFQASINYLTPEIIGKGLVTDVSRVGLRIESQDPVHIGMRLALVLYLSPDQEPVMIEDATVQWATGTRFGVKFVKWSANAEDRLNNLFWTGIQEKCQSLLHLMKEAADASPLNERRNLDAQSLEENQRDQILRALEECQWVIGGATGAAAKLGLRRTTLQYRMKRLGIARTGIERRTK
;
A
#
# COMPACT_ATOMS: atom_id res chain seq x y z
N MET A 1 10.55 -6.82 42.94
CA MET A 1 10.18 -7.92 42.04
C MET A 1 10.12 -7.34 40.65
N PRO A 2 10.94 -7.77 39.70
CA PRO A 2 10.87 -7.24 38.33
C PRO A 2 9.57 -7.71 37.70
N VAL A 3 8.77 -6.74 37.24
CA VAL A 3 7.54 -6.98 36.50
C VAL A 3 7.93 -7.67 35.20
N ASN A 4 7.35 -8.82 34.95
CA ASN A 4 7.65 -9.70 33.83
C ASN A 4 7.25 -9.00 32.50
N GLU A 5 8.20 -8.32 31.83
CA GLU A 5 8.02 -7.65 30.52
C GLU A 5 7.63 -8.63 29.41
N ARG A 6 7.77 -9.93 29.59
CA ARG A 6 7.44 -10.96 28.60
C ARG A 6 5.94 -11.17 28.38
N ALA A 7 5.07 -10.74 29.29
CA ALA A 7 3.61 -10.90 29.15
C ALA A 7 2.97 -9.96 28.13
N TRP A 8 3.72 -9.00 27.58
CA TRP A 8 3.21 -7.96 26.68
C TRP A 8 3.49 -8.19 25.19
N THR A 9 4.32 -9.18 24.86
CA THR A 9 4.70 -9.46 23.46
C THR A 9 3.72 -10.38 22.73
N ASP A 10 2.84 -11.07 23.44
CA ASP A 10 1.86 -12.02 22.88
C ASP A 10 0.52 -11.35 22.57
N ARG A 11 0.56 -10.25 21.79
CA ARG A 11 -0.65 -9.54 21.38
C ARG A 11 -1.21 -10.17 20.11
N CYS A 12 -2.12 -11.11 20.27
CA CYS A 12 -2.85 -11.73 19.16
C CYS A 12 -3.81 -10.79 18.41
N VAL A 13 -4.04 -9.55 18.90
CA VAL A 13 -4.99 -8.61 18.29
C VAL A 13 -4.25 -7.42 17.68
N PRO A 14 -4.31 -7.24 16.34
CA PRO A 14 -3.67 -6.12 15.68
C PRO A 14 -4.23 -4.78 16.18
N ARG A 15 -3.38 -3.76 16.16
CA ARG A 15 -3.70 -2.38 16.53
C ARG A 15 -3.45 -1.45 15.35
N VAL A 16 -4.32 -0.47 15.21
CA VAL A 16 -4.24 0.56 14.18
C VAL A 16 -3.99 1.89 14.86
N PRO A 17 -2.98 2.68 14.42
CA PRO A 17 -2.80 4.05 14.87
C PRO A 17 -4.09 4.85 14.57
N PHE A 18 -4.55 5.57 15.56
CA PHE A 18 -5.78 6.34 15.43
C PHE A 18 -5.75 7.49 16.43
N GLN A 19 -6.15 8.69 16.01
CA GLN A 19 -6.20 9.87 16.88
C GLN A 19 -7.64 10.35 17.03
N ALA A 20 -8.12 10.41 18.25
CA ALA A 20 -9.43 10.95 18.59
C ALA A 20 -9.45 11.43 20.03
N SER A 21 -10.23 12.48 20.29
CA SER A 21 -10.48 12.93 21.65
C SER A 21 -11.38 11.95 22.39
N ILE A 22 -11.07 11.73 23.66
CA ILE A 22 -11.84 10.84 24.51
C ILE A 22 -12.08 11.49 25.88
N ASN A 23 -13.30 11.36 26.39
CA ASN A 23 -13.59 11.57 27.80
C ASN A 23 -13.78 10.21 28.45
N TYR A 24 -13.36 10.09 29.69
CA TYR A 24 -13.58 8.89 30.48
C TYR A 24 -14.07 9.26 31.89
N LEU A 25 -14.93 8.42 32.41
CA LEU A 25 -15.61 8.67 33.66
C LEU A 25 -15.36 7.47 34.61
N THR A 26 -15.01 7.81 35.83
CA THR A 26 -15.07 6.92 36.99
C THR A 26 -16.03 7.52 38.01
N PRO A 27 -16.35 6.84 39.13
CA PRO A 27 -17.11 7.44 40.22
C PRO A 27 -16.42 8.69 40.82
N GLU A 28 -15.11 8.82 40.64
CA GLU A 28 -14.29 9.85 41.31
C GLU A 28 -13.72 10.89 40.35
N ILE A 29 -13.56 10.56 39.05
CA ILE A 29 -12.81 11.40 38.10
C ILE A 29 -13.58 11.47 36.78
N ILE A 30 -13.64 12.68 36.22
CA ILE A 30 -13.99 12.94 34.81
C ILE A 30 -12.69 13.37 34.13
N GLY A 31 -12.08 12.44 33.40
CA GLY A 31 -10.82 12.69 32.70
C GLY A 31 -11.01 12.90 31.21
N LYS A 32 -9.98 13.53 30.62
CA LYS A 32 -9.88 13.75 29.17
C LYS A 32 -8.56 13.19 28.66
N GLY A 33 -8.57 12.71 27.43
CA GLY A 33 -7.36 12.17 26.81
C GLY A 33 -7.42 12.15 25.31
N LEU A 34 -6.35 11.64 24.73
CA LEU A 34 -6.22 11.39 23.30
C LEU A 34 -6.05 9.88 23.09
N VAL A 35 -6.87 9.29 22.25
CA VAL A 35 -6.66 7.93 21.74
C VAL A 35 -5.48 7.95 20.78
N THR A 36 -4.55 7.03 20.95
CA THR A 36 -3.35 6.91 20.09
C THR A 36 -3.35 5.65 19.23
N ASP A 37 -4.05 4.61 19.65
CA ASP A 37 -4.33 3.43 18.83
C ASP A 37 -5.63 2.73 19.25
N VAL A 38 -6.21 2.00 18.30
CA VAL A 38 -7.42 1.21 18.46
C VAL A 38 -7.19 -0.24 18.05
N SER A 39 -7.86 -1.16 18.75
CA SER A 39 -7.99 -2.56 18.38
C SER A 39 -9.44 -2.99 18.53
N ARG A 40 -9.78 -4.18 18.06
CA ARG A 40 -11.13 -4.74 18.25
C ARG A 40 -11.56 -4.89 19.71
N VAL A 41 -10.62 -4.91 20.65
CA VAL A 41 -10.90 -5.21 22.06
C VAL A 41 -10.51 -4.10 23.02
N GLY A 42 -9.94 -2.98 22.53
CA GLY A 42 -9.51 -1.92 23.44
C GLY A 42 -8.80 -0.77 22.75
N LEU A 43 -8.48 0.25 23.54
CA LEU A 43 -7.83 1.50 23.12
C LEU A 43 -6.52 1.70 23.90
N ARG A 44 -5.62 2.49 23.32
CA ARG A 44 -4.54 3.16 24.04
C ARG A 44 -4.87 4.63 24.13
N ILE A 45 -4.72 5.16 25.32
CA ILE A 45 -5.10 6.54 25.65
C ILE A 45 -3.89 7.24 26.27
N GLU A 46 -3.68 8.48 25.92
CA GLU A 46 -2.73 9.39 26.56
C GLU A 46 -3.51 10.47 27.32
N SER A 47 -3.21 10.65 28.61
CA SER A 47 -3.86 11.62 29.50
C SER A 47 -2.95 12.04 30.63
N GLN A 48 -3.23 13.20 31.22
CA GLN A 48 -2.52 13.72 32.39
C GLN A 48 -3.14 13.25 33.72
N ASP A 49 -4.34 12.70 33.68
CA ASP A 49 -5.04 12.31 34.89
C ASP A 49 -4.48 10.99 35.44
N PRO A 50 -4.49 10.83 36.78
CA PRO A 50 -4.00 9.61 37.40
C PRO A 50 -4.95 8.44 37.16
N VAL A 51 -4.46 7.45 36.42
CA VAL A 51 -5.21 6.21 36.12
C VAL A 51 -4.41 5.01 36.61
N HIS A 52 -5.09 4.05 37.24
CA HIS A 52 -4.46 2.86 37.80
C HIS A 52 -4.97 1.58 37.13
N ILE A 53 -4.12 0.55 37.11
CA ILE A 53 -4.49 -0.77 36.61
C ILE A 53 -5.69 -1.32 37.37
N GLY A 54 -6.67 -1.90 36.64
CA GLY A 54 -7.88 -2.45 37.22
C GLY A 54 -9.03 -1.45 37.35
N MET A 55 -8.80 -0.14 37.16
CA MET A 55 -9.89 0.84 37.15
C MET A 55 -10.92 0.52 36.06
N ARG A 56 -12.20 0.73 36.39
CA ARG A 56 -13.30 0.62 35.44
C ARG A 56 -13.70 2.02 34.98
N LEU A 57 -13.79 2.20 33.67
CA LEU A 57 -14.05 3.48 33.01
C LEU A 57 -15.24 3.35 32.09
N ALA A 58 -16.17 4.30 32.15
CA ALA A 58 -17.07 4.58 31.03
C ALA A 58 -16.34 5.53 30.07
N LEU A 59 -16.43 5.28 28.76
CA LEU A 59 -15.68 6.03 27.75
C LEU A 59 -16.62 6.69 26.77
N VAL A 60 -16.32 7.94 26.40
CA VAL A 60 -17.02 8.73 25.37
C VAL A 60 -16.00 9.16 24.35
N LEU A 61 -15.99 8.53 23.17
CA LEU A 61 -15.02 8.71 22.10
C LEU A 61 -15.63 9.58 20.99
N TYR A 62 -14.94 10.66 20.63
CA TYR A 62 -15.33 11.62 19.59
C TYR A 62 -14.56 11.33 18.30
N LEU A 63 -15.20 10.66 17.33
CA LEU A 63 -14.60 10.30 16.06
C LEU A 63 -14.54 11.45 15.08
N SER A 64 -15.58 12.30 15.07
CA SER A 64 -15.70 13.49 14.22
C SER A 64 -16.60 14.51 14.93
N PRO A 65 -16.41 15.83 14.67
CA PRO A 65 -17.28 16.87 15.24
C PRO A 65 -18.76 16.72 14.85
N ASP A 66 -19.02 16.19 13.64
CA ASP A 66 -20.36 16.08 13.05
C ASP A 66 -21.07 14.76 13.37
N GLN A 67 -20.43 13.88 14.13
CA GLN A 67 -20.98 12.56 14.46
C GLN A 67 -21.24 12.44 15.96
N GLU A 68 -22.28 11.69 16.29
CA GLU A 68 -22.53 11.31 17.67
C GLU A 68 -21.30 10.59 18.27
N PRO A 69 -20.95 10.86 19.53
CA PRO A 69 -19.83 10.16 20.16
C PRO A 69 -20.12 8.66 20.31
N VAL A 70 -19.07 7.86 20.31
CA VAL A 70 -19.16 6.42 20.58
C VAL A 70 -19.07 6.23 22.09
N MET A 71 -20.08 5.60 22.68
CA MET A 71 -20.14 5.32 24.11
C MET A 71 -19.78 3.86 24.40
N ILE A 72 -18.81 3.68 25.27
CA ILE A 72 -18.39 2.38 25.81
C ILE A 72 -18.77 2.41 27.30
N GLU A 73 -19.74 1.58 27.66
CA GLU A 73 -20.34 1.60 29.00
C GLU A 73 -19.35 1.16 30.08
N ASP A 74 -18.45 0.24 29.73
CA ASP A 74 -17.50 -0.33 30.67
C ASP A 74 -16.22 -0.78 29.97
N ALA A 75 -15.10 -0.30 30.46
CA ALA A 75 -13.77 -0.70 30.04
C ALA A 75 -12.85 -0.80 31.26
N THR A 76 -11.94 -1.75 31.24
CA THR A 76 -10.99 -1.96 32.35
C THR A 76 -9.59 -1.57 31.93
N VAL A 77 -8.91 -0.80 32.75
CA VAL A 77 -7.49 -0.44 32.58
C VAL A 77 -6.62 -1.69 32.75
N GLN A 78 -5.93 -2.07 31.70
CA GLN A 78 -5.07 -3.26 31.69
C GLN A 78 -3.63 -2.94 32.07
N TRP A 79 -3.17 -1.75 31.75
CA TRP A 79 -1.85 -1.24 32.07
C TRP A 79 -1.86 0.29 32.10
N ALA A 80 -0.97 0.87 32.88
CA ALA A 80 -0.73 2.32 32.96
C ALA A 80 0.77 2.56 33.14
N THR A 81 1.31 3.51 32.37
CA THR A 81 2.72 3.90 32.41
C THR A 81 2.87 5.37 32.08
N GLY A 82 3.26 6.19 33.04
CA GLY A 82 3.34 7.65 32.89
C GLY A 82 1.96 8.22 32.50
N THR A 83 1.94 8.96 31.40
CA THR A 83 0.72 9.56 30.85
C THR A 83 -0.08 8.62 29.93
N ARG A 84 0.33 7.38 29.76
CA ARG A 84 -0.27 6.44 28.83
C ARG A 84 -0.88 5.24 29.52
N PHE A 85 -2.06 4.85 29.11
CA PHE A 85 -2.69 3.63 29.59
C PHE A 85 -3.47 2.92 28.49
N GLY A 86 -3.67 1.64 28.68
CA GLY A 86 -4.44 0.80 27.78
C GLY A 86 -5.66 0.23 28.47
N VAL A 87 -6.80 0.31 27.78
CA VAL A 87 -8.08 -0.23 28.26
C VAL A 87 -8.53 -1.40 27.41
N LYS A 88 -9.20 -2.36 28.05
CA LYS A 88 -9.95 -3.45 27.42
C LYS A 88 -11.44 -3.17 27.58
N PHE A 89 -12.18 -3.26 26.49
CA PHE A 89 -13.62 -3.16 26.51
C PHE A 89 -14.25 -4.35 27.24
N VAL A 90 -15.26 -4.07 28.05
CA VAL A 90 -16.02 -5.09 28.80
C VAL A 90 -17.46 -5.06 28.33
N LYS A 91 -18.04 -3.86 28.15
CA LYS A 91 -19.43 -3.70 27.74
C LYS A 91 -19.58 -2.46 26.86
N TRP A 92 -20.23 -2.63 25.72
CA TRP A 92 -20.58 -1.55 24.80
C TRP A 92 -21.95 -1.82 24.16
N SER A 93 -22.56 -0.80 23.58
CA SER A 93 -23.77 -0.96 22.77
C SER A 93 -23.46 -1.56 21.39
N ALA A 94 -24.44 -2.21 20.76
CA ALA A 94 -24.29 -2.75 19.40
C ALA A 94 -23.84 -1.68 18.38
N ASN A 95 -24.38 -0.48 18.47
CA ASN A 95 -23.99 0.65 17.62
C ASN A 95 -22.51 1.06 17.86
N ALA A 96 -22.03 1.03 19.09
CA ALA A 96 -20.63 1.32 19.40
C ALA A 96 -19.70 0.24 18.83
N GLU A 97 -20.09 -1.03 18.91
CA GLU A 97 -19.33 -2.15 18.36
C GLU A 97 -19.18 -2.01 16.85
N ASP A 98 -20.24 -1.77 16.11
CA ASP A 98 -20.20 -1.62 14.66
C ASP A 98 -19.34 -0.43 14.24
N ARG A 99 -19.45 0.70 14.91
CA ARG A 99 -18.66 1.90 14.63
C ARG A 99 -17.17 1.69 14.91
N LEU A 100 -16.83 1.04 16.01
CA LEU A 100 -15.42 0.70 16.33
C LEU A 100 -14.85 -0.35 15.38
N ASN A 101 -15.64 -1.33 14.98
CA ASN A 101 -15.25 -2.32 14.00
C ASN A 101 -14.98 -1.66 12.63
N ASN A 102 -15.88 -0.79 12.17
CA ASN A 102 -15.68 -0.05 10.91
C ASN A 102 -14.41 0.80 10.94
N LEU A 103 -14.19 1.55 12.02
CA LEU A 103 -12.98 2.35 12.22
C LEU A 103 -11.72 1.49 12.19
N PHE A 104 -11.74 0.35 12.87
CA PHE A 104 -10.62 -0.58 12.90
C PHE A 104 -10.31 -1.16 11.52
N TRP A 105 -11.34 -1.60 10.77
CA TRP A 105 -11.14 -2.16 9.43
C TRP A 105 -10.69 -1.11 8.42
N THR A 106 -11.20 0.11 8.48
CA THR A 106 -10.74 1.23 7.66
C THR A 106 -9.25 1.49 7.88
N GLY A 107 -8.82 1.58 9.14
CA GLY A 107 -7.39 1.80 9.45
C GLY A 107 -6.49 0.63 9.04
N ILE A 108 -6.96 -0.61 9.10
CA ILE A 108 -6.22 -1.76 8.54
C ILE A 108 -6.09 -1.63 7.03
N GLN A 109 -7.17 -1.27 6.34
CA GLN A 109 -7.19 -1.14 4.89
C GLN A 109 -6.23 -0.04 4.42
N GLU A 110 -6.23 1.12 5.06
CA GLU A 110 -5.29 2.21 4.79
C GLU A 110 -3.83 1.78 4.99
N LYS A 111 -3.55 1.07 6.08
CA LYS A 111 -2.22 0.55 6.36
C LYS A 111 -1.77 -0.48 5.32
N CYS A 112 -2.66 -1.37 4.89
CA CYS A 112 -2.37 -2.34 3.83
C CYS A 112 -2.09 -1.63 2.49
N GLN A 113 -2.87 -0.62 2.13
CA GLN A 113 -2.65 0.18 0.92
C GLN A 113 -1.31 0.91 0.95
N SER A 114 -0.96 1.53 2.09
CA SER A 114 0.33 2.20 2.26
C SER A 114 1.51 1.23 2.11
N LEU A 115 1.42 0.03 2.69
CA LEU A 115 2.44 -1.00 2.56
C LEU A 115 2.58 -1.49 1.11
N LEU A 116 1.46 -1.71 0.41
CA LEU A 116 1.48 -2.10 -1.00
C LEU A 116 2.11 -1.01 -1.87
N HIS A 117 1.86 0.26 -1.58
CA HIS A 117 2.48 1.38 -2.27
C HIS A 117 4.00 1.39 -2.08
N LEU A 118 4.47 1.28 -0.83
CA LEU A 118 5.90 1.21 -0.51
C LEU A 118 6.59 0.00 -1.16
N MET A 119 5.94 -1.17 -1.18
CA MET A 119 6.47 -2.36 -1.84
C MET A 119 6.58 -2.16 -3.35
N LYS A 120 5.63 -1.48 -3.97
CA LYS A 120 5.65 -1.14 -5.40
C LYS A 120 6.77 -0.16 -5.71
N GLU A 121 6.92 0.92 -4.94
CA GLU A 121 8.04 1.86 -5.08
C GLU A 121 9.40 1.18 -4.91
N ALA A 122 9.54 0.30 -3.91
CA ALA A 122 10.77 -0.47 -3.71
C ALA A 122 11.06 -1.45 -4.85
N ALA A 123 10.04 -2.03 -5.47
CA ALA A 123 10.18 -2.90 -6.63
C ALA A 123 10.59 -2.10 -7.88
N ASP A 124 10.02 -0.91 -8.06
CA ASP A 124 10.35 -0.01 -9.18
C ASP A 124 11.76 0.61 -9.04
N ALA A 125 12.21 0.88 -7.81
CA ALA A 125 13.56 1.37 -7.50
C ALA A 125 14.65 0.27 -7.48
N SER A 126 14.27 -0.98 -7.73
CA SER A 126 15.25 -2.09 -7.71
C SER A 126 16.20 -2.01 -8.90
N PRO A 127 17.54 -2.07 -8.68
CA PRO A 127 18.53 -2.03 -9.76
C PRO A 127 18.41 -3.21 -10.76
N LEU A 128 17.64 -4.24 -10.41
CA LEU A 128 17.27 -5.33 -11.32
C LEU A 128 16.25 -4.88 -12.39
N ASN A 129 15.40 -3.90 -12.08
CA ASN A 129 14.45 -3.34 -13.04
C ASN A 129 15.12 -2.36 -14.01
N GLU A 130 16.09 -1.58 -13.54
CA GLU A 130 16.93 -0.75 -14.41
C GLU A 130 17.74 -1.59 -15.39
N ARG A 131 18.36 -2.68 -14.92
CA ARG A 131 19.08 -3.62 -15.80
C ARG A 131 18.16 -4.29 -16.82
N ARG A 132 16.96 -4.72 -16.42
CA ARG A 132 15.97 -5.28 -17.35
C ARG A 132 15.51 -4.27 -18.40
N ASN A 133 15.33 -3.02 -18.04
CA ASN A 133 14.94 -1.97 -18.97
C ASN A 133 16.08 -1.61 -19.93
N LEU A 134 17.32 -1.53 -19.44
CA LEU A 134 18.53 -1.32 -20.26
C LEU A 134 18.76 -2.50 -21.21
N ASP A 135 18.62 -3.73 -20.72
CA ASP A 135 18.77 -4.94 -21.55
C ASP A 135 17.64 -5.04 -22.59
N ALA A 136 16.41 -4.68 -22.25
CA ALA A 136 15.30 -4.67 -23.19
C ALA A 136 15.46 -3.60 -24.27
N GLN A 137 15.90 -2.39 -23.91
CA GLN A 137 16.19 -1.31 -24.87
C GLN A 137 17.35 -1.68 -25.78
N SER A 138 18.44 -2.22 -25.25
CA SER A 138 19.57 -2.67 -26.04
C SER A 138 19.23 -3.81 -27.00
N LEU A 139 18.31 -4.69 -26.59
CA LEU A 139 17.83 -5.79 -27.44
C LEU A 139 16.95 -5.29 -28.57
N GLU A 140 16.08 -4.30 -28.32
CA GLU A 140 15.25 -3.67 -29.34
C GLU A 140 16.07 -2.84 -30.32
N GLU A 141 17.07 -2.10 -29.86
CA GLU A 141 18.02 -1.36 -30.69
C GLU A 141 18.83 -2.31 -31.57
N ASN A 142 19.38 -3.39 -31.02
CA ASN A 142 20.09 -4.41 -31.78
C ASN A 142 19.20 -5.08 -32.84
N GLN A 143 17.95 -5.41 -32.50
CA GLN A 143 17.00 -5.96 -33.47
C GLN A 143 16.66 -4.96 -34.58
N ARG A 144 16.51 -3.68 -34.25
CA ARG A 144 16.25 -2.62 -35.21
C ARG A 144 17.40 -2.47 -36.19
N ASP A 145 18.63 -2.45 -35.68
CA ASP A 145 19.85 -2.32 -36.50
C ASP A 145 20.04 -3.52 -37.43
N GLN A 146 19.80 -4.73 -36.94
CA GLN A 146 19.86 -5.94 -37.77
C GLN A 146 18.81 -5.90 -38.91
N ILE A 147 17.60 -5.47 -38.62
CA ILE A 147 16.55 -5.35 -39.64
C ILE A 147 16.90 -4.26 -40.66
N LEU A 148 17.38 -3.10 -40.22
CA LEU A 148 17.79 -2.02 -41.09
C LEU A 148 18.91 -2.42 -42.03
N ARG A 149 20.00 -3.05 -41.52
CA ARG A 149 21.09 -3.57 -42.35
C ARG A 149 20.61 -4.56 -43.40
N ALA A 150 19.74 -5.51 -43.01
CA ALA A 150 19.21 -6.48 -43.96
C ALA A 150 18.31 -5.83 -45.02
N LEU A 151 17.58 -4.79 -44.69
CA LEU A 151 16.75 -4.02 -45.64
C LEU A 151 17.59 -3.19 -46.59
N GLU A 152 18.65 -2.55 -46.12
CA GLU A 152 19.56 -1.78 -46.95
C GLU A 152 20.32 -2.68 -47.95
N GLU A 153 20.85 -3.81 -47.50
CA GLU A 153 21.55 -4.78 -48.34
C GLU A 153 20.65 -5.40 -49.42
N CYS A 154 19.36 -5.58 -49.09
CA CYS A 154 18.36 -6.10 -50.05
C CYS A 154 17.62 -4.97 -50.76
N GLN A 155 18.12 -3.72 -50.76
CA GLN A 155 17.48 -2.55 -51.41
C GLN A 155 16.01 -2.39 -51.06
N TRP A 156 15.66 -2.68 -49.80
CA TRP A 156 14.28 -2.63 -49.24
C TRP A 156 13.32 -3.65 -49.87
N VAL A 157 13.83 -4.69 -50.51
CA VAL A 157 13.00 -5.83 -50.95
C VAL A 157 12.72 -6.73 -49.74
N ILE A 158 11.47 -6.74 -49.29
CA ILE A 158 11.08 -7.49 -48.06
C ILE A 158 10.90 -8.99 -48.32
N GLY A 159 10.31 -9.36 -49.46
CA GLY A 159 9.93 -10.73 -49.81
C GLY A 159 10.73 -11.28 -51.00
N GLY A 160 10.62 -12.58 -51.24
CA GLY A 160 11.35 -13.31 -52.29
C GLY A 160 12.60 -14.01 -51.74
N ALA A 161 13.24 -14.84 -52.59
CA ALA A 161 14.42 -15.65 -52.22
C ALA A 161 15.65 -14.79 -51.81
N THR A 162 15.72 -13.57 -52.37
CA THR A 162 16.81 -12.60 -52.10
C THR A 162 16.38 -11.43 -51.19
N GLY A 163 15.16 -11.49 -50.65
CA GLY A 163 14.62 -10.41 -49.81
C GLY A 163 15.12 -10.46 -48.38
N ALA A 164 14.96 -9.33 -47.65
CA ALA A 164 15.41 -9.15 -46.27
C ALA A 164 14.78 -10.22 -45.32
N ALA A 165 13.56 -10.64 -45.56
CA ALA A 165 12.91 -11.70 -44.79
C ALA A 165 13.65 -13.05 -44.91
N ALA A 166 14.04 -13.44 -46.13
CA ALA A 166 14.82 -14.67 -46.36
C ALA A 166 16.20 -14.57 -45.72
N LYS A 167 16.85 -13.42 -45.80
CA LYS A 167 18.16 -13.17 -45.20
C LYS A 167 18.15 -13.24 -43.68
N LEU A 168 17.06 -12.76 -43.04
CA LEU A 168 16.87 -12.83 -41.61
C LEU A 168 16.25 -14.14 -41.12
N GLY A 169 15.97 -15.11 -42.01
CA GLY A 169 15.34 -16.38 -41.68
C GLY A 169 13.88 -16.22 -41.18
N LEU A 170 13.22 -15.11 -41.56
CA LEU A 170 11.88 -14.78 -41.11
C LEU A 170 10.84 -14.91 -42.22
N ARG A 171 9.60 -15.18 -41.85
CA ARG A 171 8.48 -15.04 -42.78
C ARG A 171 8.25 -13.56 -43.10
N ARG A 172 7.86 -13.25 -44.34
CA ARG A 172 7.55 -11.88 -44.79
C ARG A 172 6.62 -11.14 -43.84
N THR A 173 5.56 -11.79 -43.41
CA THR A 173 4.56 -11.23 -42.47
C THR A 173 5.15 -10.91 -41.10
N THR A 174 6.05 -11.75 -40.61
CA THR A 174 6.75 -11.55 -39.33
C THR A 174 7.69 -10.37 -39.39
N LEU A 175 8.44 -10.21 -40.50
CA LEU A 175 9.31 -9.06 -40.70
C LEU A 175 8.50 -7.75 -40.80
N GLN A 176 7.40 -7.75 -41.56
CA GLN A 176 6.51 -6.59 -41.64
C GLN A 176 5.92 -6.18 -40.29
N TYR A 177 5.51 -7.14 -39.46
CA TYR A 177 5.02 -6.88 -38.11
C TYR A 177 6.11 -6.26 -37.22
N ARG A 178 7.33 -6.82 -37.26
CA ARG A 178 8.46 -6.29 -36.49
C ARG A 178 8.87 -4.89 -36.94
N MET A 179 8.89 -4.64 -38.25
CA MET A 179 9.14 -3.29 -38.81
C MET A 179 8.13 -2.28 -38.30
N LYS A 180 6.82 -2.64 -38.32
CA LYS A 180 5.76 -1.78 -37.81
C LYS A 180 5.92 -1.50 -36.32
N ARG A 181 6.24 -2.51 -35.52
CA ARG A 181 6.46 -2.38 -34.07
C ARG A 181 7.67 -1.50 -33.74
N LEU A 182 8.75 -1.64 -34.49
CA LEU A 182 10.00 -0.88 -34.29
C LEU A 182 10.02 0.48 -35.03
N GLY A 183 8.92 0.88 -35.64
CA GLY A 183 8.80 2.16 -36.36
C GLY A 183 9.74 2.27 -37.57
N ILE A 184 10.10 1.13 -38.22
CA ILE A 184 10.98 1.11 -39.38
C ILE A 184 10.12 1.35 -40.65
N ALA A 185 10.25 2.51 -41.22
CA ALA A 185 9.62 2.87 -42.50
C ALA A 185 10.71 3.32 -43.47
N ARG A 186 10.48 3.09 -44.78
CA ARG A 186 11.37 3.59 -45.82
C ARG A 186 11.16 5.11 -45.92
N THR A 187 12.07 5.88 -45.38
CA THR A 187 12.07 7.34 -45.56
C THR A 187 12.65 7.68 -46.93
N GLY A 188 11.76 8.19 -47.80
CA GLY A 188 12.18 8.85 -49.06
C GLY A 188 12.32 7.94 -50.26
N ILE A 189 11.23 7.80 -51.07
CA ILE A 189 11.30 7.86 -52.51
C ILE A 189 10.00 8.54 -52.95
N GLU A 190 10.15 9.77 -53.45
CA GLU A 190 9.14 10.44 -54.27
C GLU A 190 8.65 9.49 -55.36
N ARG A 191 7.33 9.32 -55.45
CA ARG A 191 6.70 8.64 -56.57
C ARG A 191 6.96 9.50 -57.83
N ARG A 192 7.93 9.13 -58.62
CA ARG A 192 7.92 9.54 -60.01
C ARG A 192 6.73 8.86 -60.68
N THR A 193 5.64 9.55 -60.80
CA THR A 193 4.54 9.28 -61.75
C THR A 193 5.08 9.34 -63.15
N LYS A 194 4.84 8.26 -63.90
CA LYS A 194 4.83 8.30 -65.34
C LYS A 194 3.50 7.73 -65.80
#